data_5889de46b940f2797a898a1621028541
#
_entry.id   5889de46b940f2797a898a1621028541
#
_cell.length_a   1.000
_cell.length_b   1.000
_cell.length_c   1.000
_cell.angle_alpha   90.00
_cell.angle_beta   90.00
_cell.angle_gamma   90.00
#
_symmetry.space_group_name_H-M   'P 1'
#
loop_
_entity.id
_entity.type
_entity.pdbx_description
1 polymer ?
#
loop_
_entity_poly.entity_id
_entity_poly.type
_entity_poly.pdbx_seq_one_letter_code
_entity_poly.pdbx_strand_id
1 'polypeptide(L)'
;MEPAQSLTDLLLGLVACALAIGLLRRRVSPAHRYWEFALGWLGVSALGGFVHHGFLVQWPAVATVSWTLISVGVVLGVSCLLAATVEEVLGPGHRRVFWVLRAGGLGAYLGLAVTTGAGVGALVACESITFACIIGLWAYAARRRHPLALPILLAVVASGAAAATKVISENLTGAVYLDGDSLYHLAQIGGIVLLYRALVTTRRPAPPAVLSRPAASVET
;
A
#
# COMPACT_ATOMS: atom_id res chain seq x y z
N MET A 1 -3.31 24.11 -13.13
CA MET A 1 -2.04 23.39 -12.95
C MET A 1 -1.61 23.49 -11.52
N GLU A 2 -1.23 22.40 -10.91
CA GLU A 2 -0.78 22.29 -9.51
C GLU A 2 0.66 21.73 -9.50
N PRO A 3 1.65 22.57 -9.83
CA PRO A 3 2.99 22.10 -10.17
C PRO A 3 3.71 21.39 -9.02
N ALA A 4 3.50 21.82 -7.77
CA ALA A 4 4.12 21.18 -6.61
C ALA A 4 3.58 19.77 -6.40
N GLN A 5 2.25 19.59 -6.45
CA GLN A 5 1.61 18.29 -6.35
C GLN A 5 2.05 17.38 -7.49
N SER A 6 2.03 17.88 -8.72
CA SER A 6 2.47 17.15 -9.90
C SER A 6 3.90 16.62 -9.75
N LEU A 7 4.86 17.45 -9.34
CA LEU A 7 6.25 17.04 -9.20
C LEU A 7 6.45 16.02 -8.06
N THR A 8 5.75 16.19 -6.94
CA THR A 8 5.84 15.24 -5.82
C THR A 8 5.19 13.90 -6.14
N ASP A 9 4.10 13.89 -6.91
CA ASP A 9 3.50 12.69 -7.47
C ASP A 9 4.47 11.96 -8.44
N LEU A 10 5.13 12.71 -9.32
CA LEU A 10 6.14 12.13 -10.22
C LEU A 10 7.24 11.43 -9.41
N LEU A 11 7.78 12.11 -8.39
CA LEU A 11 8.84 11.55 -7.56
C LEU A 11 8.35 10.29 -6.82
N LEU A 12 7.18 10.34 -6.18
CA LEU A 12 6.57 9.20 -5.51
C LEU A 12 6.37 8.03 -6.48
N GLY A 13 5.83 8.31 -7.66
CA GLY A 13 5.57 7.31 -8.69
C GLY A 13 6.84 6.62 -9.18
N LEU A 14 7.89 7.39 -9.49
CA LEU A 14 9.17 6.83 -9.92
C LEU A 14 9.82 5.98 -8.83
N VAL A 15 9.82 6.44 -7.59
CA VAL A 15 10.37 5.68 -6.46
C VAL A 15 9.57 4.40 -6.24
N ALA A 16 8.24 4.45 -6.20
CA ALA A 16 7.40 3.27 -5.99
C ALA A 16 7.59 2.23 -7.10
N CYS A 17 7.63 2.64 -8.37
CA CYS A 17 7.90 1.76 -9.50
C CYS A 17 9.31 1.13 -9.43
N ALA A 18 10.34 1.91 -9.08
CA ALA A 18 11.69 1.40 -8.92
C ALA A 18 11.78 0.35 -7.79
N LEU A 19 11.10 0.58 -6.67
CA LEU A 19 11.02 -0.37 -5.57
C LEU A 19 10.24 -1.64 -5.95
N ALA A 20 9.15 -1.53 -6.71
CA ALA A 20 8.41 -2.67 -7.26
C ALA A 20 9.30 -3.54 -8.16
N ILE A 21 10.05 -2.92 -9.07
CA ILE A 21 11.03 -3.62 -9.93
C ILE A 21 12.13 -4.27 -9.08
N GLY A 22 12.59 -3.60 -8.02
CA GLY A 22 13.53 -4.15 -7.06
C GLY A 22 13.03 -5.43 -6.38
N LEU A 23 11.74 -5.49 -6.01
CA LEU A 23 11.09 -6.68 -5.45
C LEU A 23 10.93 -7.78 -6.50
N LEU A 24 10.55 -7.44 -7.74
CA LEU A 24 10.39 -8.40 -8.83
C LEU A 24 11.64 -9.27 -9.04
N ARG A 25 12.81 -8.66 -8.89
CA ARG A 25 14.11 -9.33 -9.03
C ARG A 25 14.46 -10.23 -7.83
N ARG A 26 13.72 -10.15 -6.73
CA ARG A 26 14.03 -10.81 -5.44
C ARG A 26 12.93 -11.74 -4.94
N ARG A 27 12.12 -12.30 -5.84
CA ARG A 27 10.98 -13.16 -5.48
C ARG A 27 11.40 -14.34 -4.59
N VAL A 28 11.07 -14.25 -3.30
CA VAL A 28 11.46 -15.23 -2.27
C VAL A 28 10.26 -16.00 -1.72
N SER A 29 9.02 -15.48 -1.87
CA SER A 29 7.80 -16.11 -1.37
C SER A 29 6.57 -15.74 -2.20
N PRO A 30 5.45 -16.48 -2.08
CA PRO A 30 4.18 -16.12 -2.73
C PRO A 30 3.69 -14.71 -2.37
N ALA A 31 3.84 -14.29 -1.11
CA ALA A 31 3.47 -12.95 -0.65
C ALA A 31 4.26 -11.83 -1.38
N HIS A 32 5.48 -12.11 -1.87
CA HIS A 32 6.29 -11.13 -2.61
C HIS A 32 5.59 -10.57 -3.83
N ARG A 33 4.80 -11.37 -4.54
CA ARG A 33 4.03 -10.91 -5.71
C ARG A 33 3.01 -9.84 -5.33
N TYR A 34 2.36 -10.00 -4.19
CA TYR A 34 1.38 -9.03 -3.72
C TYR A 34 2.05 -7.73 -3.25
N TRP A 35 3.22 -7.79 -2.60
CA TRP A 35 4.02 -6.61 -2.25
C TRP A 35 4.48 -5.86 -3.51
N GLU A 36 4.97 -6.60 -4.52
CA GLU A 36 5.37 -6.06 -5.82
C GLU A 36 4.20 -5.33 -6.49
N PHE A 37 3.03 -5.99 -6.58
CA PHE A 37 1.84 -5.37 -7.18
C PHE A 37 1.32 -4.18 -6.36
N ALA A 38 1.41 -4.23 -5.03
CA ALA A 38 1.03 -3.10 -4.19
C ALA A 38 1.86 -1.85 -4.53
N LEU A 39 3.19 -1.98 -4.53
CA LEU A 39 4.09 -0.87 -4.90
C LEU A 39 3.91 -0.45 -6.37
N GLY A 40 3.71 -1.41 -7.28
CA GLY A 40 3.47 -1.14 -8.69
C GLY A 40 2.21 -0.32 -8.93
N TRP A 41 1.08 -0.71 -8.34
CA TRP A 41 -0.18 0.03 -8.46
C TRP A 41 -0.11 1.41 -7.81
N LEU A 42 0.52 1.52 -6.62
CA LEU A 42 0.74 2.82 -5.99
C LEU A 42 1.61 3.72 -6.87
N GLY A 43 2.67 3.16 -7.48
CA GLY A 43 3.52 3.89 -8.40
C GLY A 43 2.80 4.38 -9.65
N VAL A 44 2.02 3.50 -10.30
CA VAL A 44 1.21 3.86 -11.48
C VAL A 44 0.15 4.91 -11.12
N SER A 45 -0.48 4.80 -9.94
CA SER A 45 -1.47 5.79 -9.47
C SER A 45 -0.83 7.15 -9.24
N ALA A 46 0.36 7.21 -8.63
CA ALA A 46 1.09 8.45 -8.43
C ALA A 46 1.56 9.07 -9.77
N LEU A 47 2.03 8.25 -10.74
CA LEU A 47 2.30 8.75 -12.09
C LEU A 47 1.03 9.27 -12.79
N GLY A 48 -0.11 8.64 -12.54
CA GLY A 48 -1.42 9.16 -12.96
C GLY A 48 -1.73 10.51 -12.31
N GLY A 49 -1.43 10.68 -11.02
CA GLY A 49 -1.53 11.94 -10.27
C GLY A 49 -0.67 13.04 -10.88
N PHE A 50 0.59 12.73 -11.23
CA PHE A 50 1.45 13.66 -11.96
C PHE A 50 0.79 14.20 -13.23
N VAL A 51 0.20 13.32 -14.04
CA VAL A 51 -0.49 13.73 -15.28
C VAL A 51 -1.76 14.51 -14.95
N HIS A 52 -2.52 14.08 -13.93
CA HIS A 52 -3.76 14.74 -13.50
C HIS A 52 -3.51 16.19 -13.05
N HIS A 53 -2.65 16.39 -12.06
CA HIS A 53 -2.36 17.69 -11.46
C HIS A 53 -1.55 18.61 -12.40
N GLY A 54 -0.68 18.01 -13.21
CA GLY A 54 0.14 18.77 -14.16
C GLY A 54 -0.62 19.25 -15.40
N PHE A 55 -1.56 18.44 -15.91
CA PHE A 55 -2.11 18.68 -17.24
C PHE A 55 -3.65 18.60 -17.35
N LEU A 56 -4.30 17.69 -16.59
CA LEU A 56 -5.70 17.35 -16.82
C LEU A 56 -6.69 18.09 -15.93
N VAL A 57 -6.28 18.59 -14.78
CA VAL A 57 -7.14 19.24 -13.77
C VAL A 57 -7.92 20.43 -14.34
N GLN A 58 -7.41 21.07 -15.38
CA GLN A 58 -8.07 22.22 -16.05
C GLN A 58 -9.28 21.82 -16.92
N TRP A 59 -9.46 20.54 -17.25
CA TRP A 59 -10.58 20.03 -18.06
C TRP A 59 -11.51 19.17 -17.21
N PRO A 60 -12.63 19.69 -16.69
CA PRO A 60 -13.44 19.02 -15.66
C PRO A 60 -13.85 17.58 -16.00
N ALA A 61 -14.32 17.34 -17.24
CA ALA A 61 -14.75 16.00 -17.66
C ALA A 61 -13.59 15.00 -17.70
N VAL A 62 -12.41 15.42 -18.20
CA VAL A 62 -11.20 14.58 -18.25
C VAL A 62 -10.64 14.38 -16.86
N ALA A 63 -10.65 15.44 -16.04
CA ALA A 63 -10.22 15.40 -14.65
C ALA A 63 -11.01 14.36 -13.83
N THR A 64 -12.33 14.31 -13.99
CA THR A 64 -13.18 13.31 -13.32
C THR A 64 -12.80 11.88 -13.72
N VAL A 65 -12.58 11.63 -15.01
CA VAL A 65 -12.18 10.30 -15.49
C VAL A 65 -10.79 9.92 -14.98
N SER A 66 -9.81 10.82 -15.10
CA SER A 66 -8.44 10.55 -14.63
C SER A 66 -8.41 10.31 -13.13
N TRP A 67 -9.15 11.09 -12.33
CA TRP A 67 -9.26 10.87 -10.88
C TRP A 67 -9.86 9.51 -10.53
N THR A 68 -10.88 9.09 -11.27
CA THR A 68 -11.48 7.76 -11.10
C THR A 68 -10.46 6.65 -11.35
N LEU A 69 -9.66 6.76 -12.42
CA LEU A 69 -8.63 5.78 -12.74
C LEU A 69 -7.53 5.73 -11.68
N ILE A 70 -7.08 6.89 -11.17
CA ILE A 70 -6.12 6.98 -10.07
C ILE A 70 -6.69 6.29 -8.82
N SER A 71 -7.94 6.59 -8.47
CA SER A 71 -8.63 5.99 -7.31
C SER A 71 -8.71 4.46 -7.42
N VAL A 72 -9.05 3.94 -8.59
CA VAL A 72 -9.05 2.49 -8.85
C VAL A 72 -7.66 1.90 -8.65
N GLY A 73 -6.62 2.56 -9.14
CA GLY A 73 -5.23 2.12 -8.95
C GLY A 73 -4.84 2.09 -7.47
N VAL A 74 -5.22 3.09 -6.68
CA VAL A 74 -5.00 3.12 -5.22
C VAL A 74 -5.72 1.95 -4.55
N VAL A 75 -7.02 1.73 -4.86
CA VAL A 75 -7.82 0.62 -4.34
C VAL A 75 -7.17 -0.73 -4.65
N LEU A 76 -6.64 -0.91 -5.86
CA LEU A 76 -5.91 -2.13 -6.24
C LEU A 76 -4.60 -2.27 -5.47
N GLY A 77 -3.84 -1.19 -5.33
CA GLY A 77 -2.59 -1.18 -4.57
C GLY A 77 -2.81 -1.58 -3.11
N VAL A 78 -3.78 -0.96 -2.44
CA VAL A 78 -4.11 -1.28 -1.03
C VAL A 78 -4.72 -2.67 -0.90
N SER A 79 -5.49 -3.15 -1.90
CA SER A 79 -5.96 -4.54 -1.92
C SER A 79 -4.80 -5.54 -2.00
N CYS A 80 -3.79 -5.26 -2.82
CA CYS A 80 -2.58 -6.07 -2.89
C CYS A 80 -1.79 -6.02 -1.56
N LEU A 81 -1.72 -4.86 -0.91
CA LEU A 81 -1.08 -4.69 0.40
C LEU A 81 -1.76 -5.56 1.47
N LEU A 82 -3.10 -5.57 1.50
CA LEU A 82 -3.87 -6.45 2.38
C LEU A 82 -3.66 -7.94 2.04
N ALA A 83 -3.66 -8.30 0.76
CA ALA A 83 -3.43 -9.67 0.31
C ALA A 83 -2.03 -10.16 0.73
N ALA A 84 -1.00 -9.32 0.54
CA ALA A 84 0.35 -9.59 0.99
C ALA A 84 0.42 -9.81 2.51
N THR A 85 -0.28 -8.96 3.27
CA THR A 85 -0.37 -9.06 4.73
C THR A 85 -1.03 -10.37 5.18
N VAL A 86 -2.18 -10.72 4.59
CA VAL A 86 -2.88 -11.98 4.91
C VAL A 86 -2.01 -13.19 4.59
N GLU A 87 -1.38 -13.20 3.42
CA GLU A 87 -0.50 -14.30 3.00
C GLU A 87 0.73 -14.45 3.89
N GLU A 88 1.34 -13.32 4.31
CA GLU A 88 2.54 -13.32 5.14
C GLU A 88 2.24 -13.69 6.60
N VAL A 89 1.14 -13.19 7.15
CA VAL A 89 0.81 -13.33 8.59
C VAL A 89 0.06 -14.62 8.88
N LEU A 90 -0.88 -15.00 8.03
CA LEU A 90 -1.73 -16.17 8.24
C LEU A 90 -1.29 -17.38 7.40
N GLY A 91 -0.45 -17.15 6.38
CA GLY A 91 0.00 -18.19 5.46
C GLY A 91 -0.94 -18.44 4.28
N PRO A 92 -0.50 -19.30 3.34
CA PRO A 92 -1.27 -19.63 2.14
C PRO A 92 -2.60 -20.30 2.50
N GLY A 93 -3.61 -20.03 1.69
CA GLY A 93 -4.94 -20.63 1.87
C GLY A 93 -5.96 -19.76 2.59
N HIS A 94 -5.56 -18.63 3.17
CA HIS A 94 -6.46 -17.72 3.91
C HIS A 94 -7.20 -16.72 3.00
N ARG A 95 -7.46 -17.06 1.76
CA ARG A 95 -8.15 -16.20 0.78
C ARG A 95 -9.52 -15.71 1.26
N ARG A 96 -10.24 -16.52 2.05
CA ARG A 96 -11.53 -16.09 2.63
C ARG A 96 -11.36 -14.92 3.60
N VAL A 97 -10.31 -14.94 4.43
CA VAL A 97 -10.00 -13.85 5.36
C VAL A 97 -9.74 -12.56 4.61
N PHE A 98 -8.93 -12.62 3.53
CA PHE A 98 -8.73 -11.45 2.66
C PHE A 98 -10.05 -10.86 2.17
N TRP A 99 -10.96 -11.68 1.62
CA TRP A 99 -12.22 -11.19 1.09
C TRP A 99 -13.14 -10.60 2.16
N VAL A 100 -13.21 -11.23 3.35
CA VAL A 100 -14.00 -10.71 4.48
C VAL A 100 -13.49 -9.33 4.92
N LEU A 101 -12.17 -9.20 5.10
CA LEU A 101 -11.56 -7.93 5.51
C LEU A 101 -11.72 -6.85 4.43
N ARG A 102 -11.53 -7.22 3.16
CA ARG A 102 -11.67 -6.27 2.05
C ARG A 102 -13.13 -5.85 1.81
N ALA A 103 -14.08 -6.76 2.00
CA ALA A 103 -15.51 -6.47 1.90
C ALA A 103 -15.94 -5.38 2.89
N GLY A 104 -15.36 -5.31 4.09
CA GLY A 104 -15.62 -4.26 5.07
C GLY A 104 -15.29 -2.87 4.50
N GLY A 105 -14.10 -2.70 3.94
CA GLY A 105 -13.69 -1.43 3.31
C GLY A 105 -14.51 -1.08 2.07
N LEU A 106 -14.72 -2.05 1.18
CA LEU A 106 -15.53 -1.84 -0.04
C LEU A 106 -17.01 -1.56 0.29
N GLY A 107 -17.56 -2.21 1.32
CA GLY A 107 -18.92 -1.95 1.79
C GLY A 107 -19.09 -0.53 2.33
N ALA A 108 -18.09 -0.03 3.09
CA ALA A 108 -18.07 1.35 3.54
C ALA A 108 -17.99 2.34 2.36
N TYR A 109 -17.15 2.05 1.35
CA TYR A 109 -17.09 2.86 0.13
C TYR A 109 -18.46 2.94 -0.56
N LEU A 110 -19.09 1.78 -0.81
CA LEU A 110 -20.37 1.73 -1.49
C LEU A 110 -21.47 2.44 -0.67
N GLY A 111 -21.52 2.24 0.64
CA GLY A 111 -22.46 2.89 1.53
C GLY A 111 -22.35 4.41 1.48
N LEU A 112 -21.13 4.95 1.57
CA LEU A 112 -20.89 6.39 1.47
C LEU A 112 -21.12 6.91 0.05
N ALA A 113 -20.71 6.19 -0.98
CA ALA A 113 -20.92 6.59 -2.38
C ALA A 113 -22.39 6.75 -2.72
N VAL A 114 -23.28 5.89 -2.17
CA VAL A 114 -24.73 5.98 -2.36
C VAL A 114 -25.35 7.14 -1.58
N THR A 115 -24.84 7.42 -0.37
CA THR A 115 -25.45 8.43 0.52
C THR A 115 -24.89 9.83 0.34
N THR A 116 -23.61 9.97 0.04
CA THR A 116 -22.91 11.26 -0.04
C THR A 116 -22.24 11.53 -1.38
N GLY A 117 -22.30 10.58 -2.31
CA GLY A 117 -21.61 10.61 -3.58
C GLY A 117 -20.23 9.91 -3.52
N ALA A 118 -19.81 9.35 -4.65
CA ALA A 118 -18.52 8.69 -4.80
C ALA A 118 -17.40 9.75 -4.90
N GLY A 119 -16.89 10.17 -3.75
CA GLY A 119 -15.86 11.19 -3.64
C GLY A 119 -14.63 10.70 -2.84
N VAL A 120 -13.71 11.62 -2.62
CA VAL A 120 -12.47 11.39 -1.84
C VAL A 120 -12.80 10.85 -0.44
N GLY A 121 -13.86 11.34 0.22
CA GLY A 121 -14.26 10.88 1.56
C GLY A 121 -14.62 9.39 1.59
N ALA A 122 -15.34 8.89 0.59
CA ALA A 122 -15.68 7.47 0.49
C ALA A 122 -14.43 6.60 0.27
N LEU A 123 -13.50 7.06 -0.58
CA LEU A 123 -12.20 6.40 -0.79
C LEU A 123 -11.39 6.36 0.50
N VAL A 124 -11.26 7.48 1.19
CA VAL A 124 -10.52 7.57 2.46
C VAL A 124 -11.12 6.63 3.52
N ALA A 125 -12.44 6.53 3.64
CA ALA A 125 -13.10 5.62 4.57
C ALA A 125 -12.78 4.14 4.22
N CYS A 126 -12.89 3.77 2.94
CA CYS A 126 -12.55 2.44 2.45
C CYS A 126 -11.11 2.06 2.82
N GLU A 127 -10.17 2.94 2.52
CA GLU A 127 -8.76 2.68 2.73
C GLU A 127 -8.38 2.69 4.22
N SER A 128 -8.98 3.58 5.01
CA SER A 128 -8.77 3.62 6.47
C SER A 128 -9.19 2.32 7.14
N ILE A 129 -10.34 1.75 6.78
CA ILE A 129 -10.80 0.45 7.28
C ILE A 129 -9.81 -0.65 6.87
N THR A 130 -9.36 -0.63 5.63
CA THR A 130 -8.41 -1.63 5.12
C THR A 130 -7.06 -1.52 5.83
N PHE A 131 -6.55 -0.30 6.06
CA PHE A 131 -5.33 -0.08 6.82
C PHE A 131 -5.49 -0.50 8.29
N ALA A 132 -6.63 -0.26 8.92
CA ALA A 132 -6.91 -0.76 10.28
C ALA A 132 -6.83 -2.29 10.33
N CYS A 133 -7.36 -3.01 9.33
CA CYS A 133 -7.22 -4.46 9.21
C CYS A 133 -5.75 -4.88 9.06
N ILE A 134 -4.98 -4.19 8.23
CA ILE A 134 -3.53 -4.45 8.03
C ILE A 134 -2.78 -4.27 9.36
N ILE A 135 -3.02 -3.16 10.06
CA ILE A 135 -2.40 -2.88 11.37
C ILE A 135 -2.76 -3.97 12.38
N GLY A 136 -4.04 -4.36 12.44
CA GLY A 136 -4.50 -5.43 13.33
C GLY A 136 -3.81 -6.76 13.08
N LEU A 137 -3.65 -7.17 11.81
CA LEU A 137 -2.93 -8.38 11.43
C LEU A 137 -1.45 -8.31 11.80
N TRP A 138 -0.78 -7.18 11.55
CA TRP A 138 0.61 -7.03 11.92
C TRP A 138 0.84 -6.89 13.43
N ALA A 139 -0.10 -6.30 14.17
CA ALA A 139 -0.09 -6.31 15.65
C ALA A 139 -0.24 -7.75 16.19
N TYR A 140 -1.11 -8.56 15.57
CA TYR A 140 -1.20 -9.99 15.90
C TYR A 140 0.11 -10.70 15.58
N ALA A 141 0.72 -10.47 14.42
CA ALA A 141 2.02 -11.03 14.04
C ALA A 141 3.14 -10.63 15.01
N ALA A 142 3.13 -9.39 15.50
CA ALA A 142 4.09 -8.90 16.50
C ALA A 142 3.98 -9.68 17.82
N ARG A 143 2.76 -9.97 18.29
CA ARG A 143 2.54 -10.82 19.46
C ARG A 143 3.05 -12.24 19.26
N ARG A 144 3.07 -12.72 18.02
CA ARG A 144 3.63 -14.01 17.61
C ARG A 144 5.14 -13.94 17.29
N ARG A 145 5.79 -12.80 17.56
CA ARG A 145 7.22 -12.56 17.31
C ARG A 145 7.65 -12.76 15.85
N HIS A 146 6.73 -12.43 14.91
CA HIS A 146 7.05 -12.50 13.49
C HIS A 146 8.14 -11.50 13.13
N PRO A 147 9.22 -11.90 12.42
CA PRO A 147 10.40 -11.05 12.21
C PRO A 147 10.10 -9.77 11.40
N LEU A 148 9.11 -9.80 10.50
CA LEU A 148 8.69 -8.64 9.71
C LEU A 148 7.72 -7.70 10.45
N ALA A 149 7.16 -8.09 11.60
CA ALA A 149 6.04 -7.37 12.19
C ALA A 149 6.40 -5.94 12.57
N LEU A 150 7.46 -5.74 13.34
CA LEU A 150 7.87 -4.40 13.77
C LEU A 150 8.30 -3.52 12.59
N PRO A 151 9.18 -3.97 11.66
CA PRO A 151 9.55 -3.18 10.49
C PRO A 151 8.36 -2.75 9.63
N ILE A 152 7.39 -3.64 9.41
CA ILE A 152 6.21 -3.28 8.60
C ILE A 152 5.27 -2.36 9.37
N LEU A 153 5.04 -2.58 10.67
CA LEU A 153 4.26 -1.65 11.49
C LEU A 153 4.86 -0.23 11.46
N LEU A 154 6.17 -0.10 11.56
CA LEU A 154 6.85 1.20 11.44
C LEU A 154 6.61 1.85 10.06
N ALA A 155 6.69 1.07 8.99
CA ALA A 155 6.40 1.58 7.64
C ALA A 155 4.93 2.03 7.49
N VAL A 156 3.98 1.25 8.01
CA VAL A 156 2.54 1.58 7.97
C VAL A 156 2.23 2.80 8.83
N VAL A 157 2.83 2.91 10.03
CA VAL A 157 2.68 4.08 10.90
C VAL A 157 3.28 5.33 10.25
N ALA A 158 4.45 5.21 9.60
CA ALA A 158 5.05 6.31 8.86
C ALA A 158 4.15 6.78 7.71
N SER A 159 3.53 5.85 6.97
CA SER A 159 2.55 6.16 5.92
C SER A 159 1.28 6.80 6.48
N GLY A 160 0.80 6.34 7.64
CA GLY A 160 -0.33 6.95 8.33
C GLY A 160 -0.02 8.37 8.85
N ALA A 161 1.17 8.57 9.40
CA ALA A 161 1.64 9.91 9.80
C ALA A 161 1.76 10.85 8.58
N ALA A 162 2.19 10.33 7.44
CA ALA A 162 2.17 11.08 6.18
C ALA A 162 0.75 11.57 5.84
N ALA A 163 -0.27 10.72 5.97
CA ALA A 163 -1.65 11.11 5.73
C ALA A 163 -2.12 12.24 6.68
N ALA A 164 -1.63 12.28 7.92
CA ALA A 164 -1.95 13.34 8.86
C ALA A 164 -1.36 14.70 8.45
N THR A 165 -0.28 14.74 7.66
CA THR A 165 0.29 16.01 7.17
C THR A 165 -0.69 16.79 6.30
N LYS A 166 -1.60 16.13 5.59
CA LYS A 166 -2.67 16.78 4.81
C LYS A 166 -3.53 17.69 5.68
N VAL A 167 -3.86 17.25 6.90
CA VAL A 167 -4.75 17.98 7.82
C VAL A 167 -4.01 19.14 8.52
N ILE A 168 -2.71 18.97 8.77
CA ILE A 168 -1.91 19.94 9.54
C ILE A 168 -1.39 21.07 8.66
N SER A 169 -1.23 20.82 7.36
CA SER A 169 -0.45 21.68 6.47
C SER A 169 -1.13 22.98 6.07
N GLU A 170 -2.45 23.14 6.22
CA GLU A 170 -3.12 24.40 5.98
C GLU A 170 -2.52 25.56 6.81
N ASN A 171 -1.93 25.23 7.98
CA ASN A 171 -1.27 26.20 8.85
C ASN A 171 0.26 26.35 8.59
N LEU A 172 0.87 25.42 7.86
CA LEU A 172 2.31 25.38 7.59
C LEU A 172 2.70 25.88 6.18
N THR A 173 1.74 25.92 5.27
CA THR A 173 1.96 26.27 3.84
C THR A 173 2.56 27.65 3.61
N GLY A 174 2.34 28.61 4.53
CA GLY A 174 2.96 29.94 4.45
C GLY A 174 4.49 29.95 4.59
N ALA A 175 5.10 28.93 5.20
CA ALA A 175 6.52 28.87 5.49
C ALA A 175 7.34 28.07 4.46
N VAL A 176 6.75 27.15 3.72
CA VAL A 176 7.49 26.13 2.95
C VAL A 176 7.11 26.10 1.45
N TYR A 177 6.15 26.89 0.99
CA TYR A 177 5.63 26.89 -0.40
C TYR A 177 5.14 25.52 -0.91
N LEU A 178 4.94 24.55 -0.01
CA LEU A 178 4.42 23.24 -0.30
C LEU A 178 3.03 23.11 0.32
N ASP A 179 2.06 22.67 -0.46
CA ASP A 179 0.73 22.32 0.04
C ASP A 179 0.73 20.96 0.79
N GLY A 180 -0.37 20.65 1.45
CA GLY A 180 -0.51 19.44 2.23
C GLY A 180 -0.38 18.16 1.45
N ASP A 181 -0.82 18.19 0.21
CA ASP A 181 -0.73 17.03 -0.68
C ASP A 181 0.71 16.77 -1.09
N SER A 182 1.47 17.82 -1.39
CA SER A 182 2.90 17.71 -1.68
C SER A 182 3.69 17.15 -0.49
N LEU A 183 3.41 17.63 0.73
CA LEU A 183 4.03 17.13 1.95
C LEU A 183 3.66 15.67 2.21
N TYR A 184 2.38 15.31 1.97
CA TYR A 184 1.93 13.93 2.07
C TYR A 184 2.70 13.01 1.12
N HIS A 185 2.88 13.40 -0.16
CA HIS A 185 3.61 12.58 -1.14
C HIS A 185 5.06 12.38 -0.73
N LEU A 186 5.74 13.43 -0.27
CA LEU A 186 7.13 13.34 0.21
C LEU A 186 7.26 12.42 1.44
N ALA A 187 6.36 12.57 2.42
CA ALA A 187 6.35 11.70 3.60
C ALA A 187 6.02 10.24 3.24
N GLN A 188 5.13 10.03 2.28
CA GLN A 188 4.75 8.70 1.79
C GLN A 188 5.94 7.98 1.14
N ILE A 189 6.86 8.69 0.48
CA ILE A 189 8.12 8.11 -0.04
C ILE A 189 8.89 7.46 1.11
N GLY A 190 9.00 8.12 2.26
CA GLY A 190 9.62 7.55 3.46
C GLY A 190 8.96 6.23 3.88
N GLY A 191 7.64 6.19 3.92
CA GLY A 191 6.86 5.00 4.28
C GLY A 191 7.11 3.81 3.34
N ILE A 192 7.05 4.03 2.01
CA ILE A 192 7.28 2.94 1.03
C ILE A 192 8.74 2.47 0.99
N VAL A 193 9.71 3.37 1.23
CA VAL A 193 11.13 2.99 1.36
C VAL A 193 11.36 2.12 2.61
N LEU A 194 10.75 2.49 3.75
CA LEU A 194 10.79 1.67 4.96
C LEU A 194 10.17 0.29 4.73
N LEU A 195 9.01 0.23 4.07
CA LEU A 195 8.37 -1.02 3.70
C LEU A 195 9.29 -1.90 2.83
N TYR A 196 9.84 -1.33 1.77
CA TYR A 196 10.77 -2.05 0.90
C TYR A 196 11.98 -2.58 1.69
N ARG A 197 12.61 -1.73 2.53
CA ARG A 197 13.74 -2.16 3.37
C ARG A 197 13.36 -3.30 4.29
N ALA A 198 12.19 -3.23 4.94
CA ALA A 198 11.69 -4.32 5.77
C ALA A 198 11.64 -5.64 5.01
N LEU A 199 11.11 -5.62 3.78
CA LEU A 199 10.95 -6.81 2.94
C LEU A 199 12.26 -7.41 2.43
N VAL A 200 13.29 -6.57 2.18
CA VAL A 200 14.56 -7.03 1.58
C VAL A 200 15.66 -7.31 2.60
N THR A 201 15.65 -6.66 3.78
CA THR A 201 16.71 -6.79 4.78
C THR A 201 16.41 -7.79 5.88
N THR A 202 15.12 -8.06 6.15
CA THR A 202 14.76 -9.01 7.21
C THR A 202 15.04 -10.43 6.75
N ARG A 203 16.00 -11.10 7.39
CA ARG A 203 16.29 -12.51 7.12
C ARG A 203 15.11 -13.36 7.54
N ARG A 204 14.51 -14.07 6.60
CA ARG A 204 13.52 -15.10 6.92
C ARG A 204 14.24 -16.31 7.50
N PRO A 205 13.69 -16.92 8.57
CA PRO A 205 14.18 -18.22 9.02
C PRO A 205 14.12 -19.20 7.84
N ALA A 206 15.19 -19.99 7.66
CA ALA A 206 15.14 -21.06 6.68
C ALA A 206 13.94 -21.99 6.99
N PRO A 207 13.20 -22.46 5.98
CA PRO A 207 12.18 -23.47 6.21
C PRO A 207 12.80 -24.62 6.98
N PRO A 208 12.11 -25.20 7.99
CA PRO A 208 12.62 -26.37 8.68
C PRO A 208 12.99 -27.43 7.62
N ALA A 209 14.21 -27.94 7.71
CA ALA A 209 14.67 -28.99 6.80
C ALA A 209 13.62 -30.12 6.86
N VAL A 210 12.97 -30.36 5.74
CA VAL A 210 12.10 -31.53 5.61
C VAL A 210 13.02 -32.71 5.81
N LEU A 211 12.97 -33.32 7.02
CA LEU A 211 13.67 -34.56 7.28
C LEU A 211 13.21 -35.53 6.20
N SER A 212 14.08 -35.78 5.24
CA SER A 212 13.86 -36.80 4.23
C SER A 212 13.58 -38.10 5.00
N ARG A 213 12.33 -38.54 4.97
CA ARG A 213 11.95 -39.83 5.51
C ARG A 213 12.91 -40.85 4.89
N PRO A 214 13.66 -41.61 5.71
CA PRO A 214 14.50 -42.66 5.15
C PRO A 214 13.58 -43.57 4.30
N ALA A 215 14.01 -43.83 3.07
CA ALA A 215 13.32 -44.76 2.20
C ALA A 215 13.18 -46.09 2.95
N ALA A 216 11.94 -46.51 3.18
CA ALA A 216 11.67 -47.81 3.74
C ALA A 216 12.36 -48.83 2.84
N SER A 217 13.38 -49.52 3.35
CA SER A 217 14.01 -50.65 2.69
C SER A 217 12.92 -51.68 2.47
N VAL A 218 12.54 -51.88 1.21
CA VAL A 218 11.71 -53.00 0.80
C VAL A 218 12.62 -54.20 0.89
N GLU A 219 12.51 -54.94 2.00
CA GLU A 219 13.04 -56.30 2.09
C GLU A 219 12.20 -57.22 1.18
N THR A 220 12.88 -57.77 0.15
CA THR A 220 12.38 -58.83 -0.71
C THR A 220 12.50 -60.18 -0.05
#